data_9d7d68e99e5ac4bb8f2de5a8cfe576c3
#
_entry.id   9d7d68e99e5ac4bb8f2de5a8cfe576c3
#
_cell.length_a   1.000
_cell.length_b   1.000
_cell.length_c   1.000
_cell.angle_alpha   90.00
_cell.angle_beta   90.00
_cell.angle_gamma   90.00
#
_symmetry.space_group_name_H-M   'P 1'
#
loop_
_entity.id
_entity.type
_entity.pdbx_description
1 polymer ?
#
loop_
_entity_poly.entity_id
_entity_poly.type
_entity_poly.pdbx_seq_one_letter_code
_entity_poly.pdbx_strand_id
1 'polypeptide(L)'
;MIYLIRHAHAVPAAEDPLRPLSLAGVHECAMLVRFFADNRLLLPGQIWHSPLSRSRETADRLTAGLNPDAARVEIPGLLGDDDPKLLLERINALPPRSEIALVGHNPHLTRLATLLVRGRSKPAFVDFKKGSVLALEKTESRHKRSDLPRWTVRWFLPAQLLKPRQATAPAQEA
;
A
#
# COMPACT_ATOMS: atom_id res chain seq x y z
N MET A 1 -4.45 2.90 12.76
CA MET A 1 -3.71 3.20 11.49
C MET A 1 -4.07 2.19 10.41
N ILE A 2 -4.19 2.63 9.15
CA ILE A 2 -4.17 1.74 7.99
C ILE A 2 -3.07 2.15 7.05
N TYR A 3 -2.49 1.16 6.37
CA TYR A 3 -1.43 1.36 5.39
C TYR A 3 -1.91 0.81 4.05
N LEU A 4 -2.09 1.70 3.07
CA LEU A 4 -2.45 1.31 1.70
C LEU A 4 -1.17 1.12 0.91
N ILE A 5 -0.96 -0.09 0.39
CA ILE A 5 0.29 -0.50 -0.27
C ILE A 5 -0.05 -0.98 -1.68
N ARG A 6 0.48 -0.31 -2.70
CA ARG A 6 0.44 -0.89 -4.04
C ARG A 6 1.50 -1.99 -4.14
N HIS A 7 1.11 -3.17 -4.66
CA HIS A 7 2.05 -4.27 -4.86
C HIS A 7 3.34 -3.80 -5.56
N ALA A 8 4.47 -4.43 -5.25
CA ALA A 8 5.76 -4.16 -5.84
C ALA A 8 5.83 -4.56 -7.34
N HIS A 9 6.93 -4.30 -8.00
CA HIS A 9 7.08 -4.56 -9.43
C HIS A 9 6.88 -6.06 -9.72
N ALA A 10 6.05 -6.36 -10.73
CA ALA A 10 5.73 -7.71 -11.17
C ALA A 10 6.18 -7.92 -12.62
N VAL A 11 6.44 -9.16 -12.99
CA VAL A 11 6.75 -9.54 -14.37
C VAL A 11 5.59 -9.17 -15.31
N PRO A 12 5.88 -8.88 -16.59
CA PRO A 12 4.85 -8.66 -17.60
C PRO A 12 3.98 -9.90 -17.80
N ALA A 13 2.70 -9.71 -18.19
CA ALA A 13 1.79 -10.83 -18.46
C ALA A 13 2.24 -11.70 -19.66
N ALA A 14 3.05 -11.14 -20.54
CA ALA A 14 3.63 -11.87 -21.67
C ALA A 14 4.72 -12.88 -21.24
N GLU A 15 5.40 -12.63 -20.12
CA GLU A 15 6.42 -13.53 -19.56
C GLU A 15 5.79 -14.60 -18.66
N ASP A 16 4.84 -14.18 -17.80
CA ASP A 16 4.11 -15.07 -16.89
C ASP A 16 2.68 -14.51 -16.67
N PRO A 17 1.65 -15.28 -17.08
CA PRO A 17 0.25 -14.87 -16.88
C PRO A 17 -0.13 -14.67 -15.41
N LEU A 18 0.51 -15.37 -14.47
CA LEU A 18 0.29 -15.20 -13.03
C LEU A 18 0.89 -13.91 -12.49
N ARG A 19 1.87 -13.35 -13.22
CA ARG A 19 2.53 -12.09 -12.89
C ARG A 19 3.04 -12.03 -11.45
N PRO A 20 3.94 -12.94 -11.04
CA PRO A 20 4.61 -12.87 -9.75
C PRO A 20 5.51 -11.62 -9.68
N LEU A 21 6.12 -11.37 -8.54
CA LEU A 21 7.10 -10.29 -8.41
C LEU A 21 8.31 -10.57 -9.32
N SER A 22 8.78 -9.54 -9.99
CA SER A 22 10.08 -9.59 -10.66
C SER A 22 11.22 -9.42 -9.64
N LEU A 23 12.47 -9.66 -10.07
CA LEU A 23 13.64 -9.38 -9.23
C LEU A 23 13.67 -7.92 -8.72
N ALA A 24 13.25 -6.97 -9.56
CA ALA A 24 13.11 -5.57 -9.15
C ALA A 24 12.05 -5.41 -8.04
N GLY A 25 10.93 -6.14 -8.12
CA GLY A 25 9.90 -6.11 -7.09
C GLY A 25 10.34 -6.75 -5.77
N VAL A 26 11.09 -7.83 -5.85
CA VAL A 26 11.73 -8.46 -4.68
C VAL A 26 12.65 -7.46 -3.98
N HIS A 27 13.48 -6.76 -4.74
CA HIS A 27 14.38 -5.73 -4.22
C HIS A 27 13.60 -4.51 -3.65
N GLU A 28 12.52 -4.07 -4.31
CA GLU A 28 11.63 -3.03 -3.78
C GLU A 28 11.08 -3.41 -2.40
N CYS A 29 10.61 -4.65 -2.22
CA CYS A 29 10.14 -5.13 -0.92
C CYS A 29 11.26 -5.12 0.13
N ALA A 30 12.47 -5.57 -0.20
CA ALA A 30 13.60 -5.57 0.72
C ALA A 30 13.97 -4.16 1.18
N MET A 31 13.95 -3.18 0.26
CA MET A 31 14.19 -1.77 0.62
C MET A 31 13.10 -1.21 1.55
N LEU A 32 11.83 -1.54 1.28
CA LEU A 32 10.71 -1.14 2.14
C LEU A 32 10.84 -1.74 3.53
N VAL A 33 11.12 -3.05 3.62
CA VAL A 33 11.32 -3.75 4.89
C VAL A 33 12.42 -3.07 5.69
N ARG A 34 13.59 -2.88 5.09
CA ARG A 34 14.71 -2.22 5.75
C ARG A 34 14.33 -0.82 6.27
N PHE A 35 13.76 0.00 5.40
CA PHE A 35 13.37 1.37 5.76
C PHE A 35 12.38 1.39 6.93
N PHE A 36 11.34 0.56 6.88
CA PHE A 36 10.31 0.55 7.92
C PHE A 36 10.80 -0.08 9.22
N ALA A 37 11.65 -1.11 9.17
CA ALA A 37 12.28 -1.70 10.36
C ALA A 37 13.19 -0.69 11.06
N ASP A 38 14.07 -0.01 10.30
CA ASP A 38 15.01 0.99 10.84
C ASP A 38 14.27 2.18 11.48
N ASN A 39 13.10 2.56 10.97
CA ASN A 39 12.34 3.73 11.42
C ASN A 39 11.13 3.39 12.30
N ARG A 40 10.79 2.12 12.49
CA ARG A 40 9.61 1.64 13.27
C ARG A 40 8.29 2.29 12.83
N LEU A 41 8.12 2.49 11.52
CA LEU A 41 6.97 3.23 10.97
C LEU A 41 5.80 2.35 10.52
N LEU A 42 6.00 1.05 10.36
CA LEU A 42 5.02 0.11 9.84
C LEU A 42 5.16 -1.22 10.58
N LEU A 43 4.26 -1.50 11.51
CA LEU A 43 4.23 -2.76 12.27
C LEU A 43 2.79 -3.31 12.31
N PRO A 44 2.21 -3.70 11.15
CA PRO A 44 0.80 -4.13 11.12
C PRO A 44 0.63 -5.47 11.84
N GLY A 45 -0.45 -5.60 12.62
CA GLY A 45 -0.87 -6.88 13.20
C GLY A 45 -1.54 -7.79 12.17
N GLN A 46 -2.03 -7.23 11.07
CA GLN A 46 -2.61 -7.95 9.94
C GLN A 46 -2.21 -7.31 8.62
N ILE A 47 -2.00 -8.15 7.61
CA ILE A 47 -1.82 -7.71 6.23
C ILE A 47 -2.91 -8.35 5.36
N TRP A 48 -3.81 -7.53 4.85
CA TRP A 48 -4.83 -7.91 3.89
C TRP A 48 -4.29 -7.79 2.48
N HIS A 49 -4.54 -8.78 1.62
CA HIS A 49 -4.05 -8.74 0.24
C HIS A 49 -5.08 -9.26 -0.75
N SER A 50 -4.97 -8.85 -2.01
CA SER A 50 -5.76 -9.41 -3.10
C SER A 50 -5.26 -10.82 -3.47
N PRO A 51 -6.07 -11.63 -4.17
CA PRO A 51 -5.68 -12.99 -4.58
C PRO A 51 -4.55 -13.05 -5.61
N LEU A 52 -4.18 -11.92 -6.24
CA LEU A 52 -3.17 -11.91 -7.30
C LEU A 52 -1.76 -12.12 -6.74
N SER A 53 -0.96 -12.98 -7.41
CA SER A 53 0.38 -13.41 -6.97
C SER A 53 1.26 -12.25 -6.51
N ARG A 54 1.37 -11.18 -7.31
CA ARG A 54 2.16 -9.98 -6.97
C ARG A 54 1.75 -9.28 -5.68
N SER A 55 0.45 -9.33 -5.36
CA SER A 55 -0.08 -8.74 -4.11
C SER A 55 0.24 -9.64 -2.92
N ARG A 56 -0.02 -10.94 -3.05
CA ARG A 56 0.30 -11.96 -2.05
C ARG A 56 1.79 -11.98 -1.74
N GLU A 57 2.65 -12.06 -2.76
CA GLU A 57 4.11 -12.08 -2.56
C GLU A 57 4.65 -10.79 -1.94
N THR A 58 4.05 -9.62 -2.26
CA THR A 58 4.38 -8.37 -1.56
C THR A 58 4.01 -8.47 -0.09
N ALA A 59 2.81 -8.96 0.24
CA ALA A 59 2.36 -9.15 1.61
C ALA A 59 3.26 -10.14 2.37
N ASP A 60 3.62 -11.27 1.75
CA ASP A 60 4.49 -12.30 2.34
C ASP A 60 5.85 -11.73 2.75
N ARG A 61 6.46 -10.93 1.86
CA ARG A 61 7.78 -10.32 2.13
C ARG A 61 7.73 -9.25 3.20
N LEU A 62 6.68 -8.43 3.21
CA LEU A 62 6.49 -7.43 4.25
C LEU A 62 6.23 -8.08 5.61
N THR A 63 5.40 -9.13 5.65
CA THR A 63 5.16 -9.89 6.89
C THR A 63 6.45 -10.48 7.42
N ALA A 64 7.19 -11.22 6.59
CA ALA A 64 8.42 -11.89 7.01
C ALA A 64 9.47 -10.92 7.54
N GLY A 65 9.54 -9.70 6.99
CA GLY A 65 10.58 -8.74 7.34
C GLY A 65 10.19 -7.72 8.42
N LEU A 66 8.88 -7.48 8.66
CA LEU A 66 8.44 -6.44 9.60
C LEU A 66 7.77 -7.02 10.85
N ASN A 67 6.89 -7.98 10.68
CA ASN A 67 6.20 -8.65 11.78
C ASN A 67 5.83 -10.08 11.35
N PRO A 68 6.70 -11.06 11.58
CA PRO A 68 6.46 -12.46 11.18
C PRO A 68 5.17 -13.06 11.77
N ASP A 69 4.71 -12.54 12.90
CA ASP A 69 3.50 -13.00 13.59
C ASP A 69 2.23 -12.33 13.05
N ALA A 70 2.34 -11.34 12.15
CA ALA A 70 1.18 -10.69 11.55
C ALA A 70 0.34 -11.68 10.71
N ALA A 71 -0.97 -11.68 10.92
CA ALA A 71 -1.87 -12.49 10.12
C ALA A 71 -1.94 -11.98 8.67
N ARG A 72 -1.69 -12.87 7.70
CA ARG A 72 -1.91 -12.61 6.27
C ARG A 72 -3.28 -13.11 5.89
N VAL A 73 -4.10 -12.23 5.33
CA VAL A 73 -5.49 -12.52 5.02
C VAL A 73 -5.79 -12.14 3.58
N GLU A 74 -6.11 -13.13 2.75
CA GLU A 74 -6.68 -12.85 1.44
C GLU A 74 -8.10 -12.36 1.60
N ILE A 75 -8.41 -11.19 1.04
CA ILE A 75 -9.75 -10.62 1.13
C ILE A 75 -10.27 -10.21 -0.26
N PRO A 76 -11.57 -10.38 -0.52
CA PRO A 76 -12.21 -9.80 -1.71
C PRO A 76 -12.28 -8.27 -1.60
N GLY A 77 -12.41 -7.61 -2.75
CA GLY A 77 -12.57 -6.15 -2.80
C GLY A 77 -11.26 -5.37 -2.88
N LEU A 78 -10.13 -6.03 -3.21
CA LEU A 78 -8.81 -5.41 -3.39
C LEU A 78 -8.27 -5.49 -4.82
N LEU A 79 -9.06 -5.99 -5.78
CA LEU A 79 -8.69 -5.97 -7.20
C LEU A 79 -8.74 -4.54 -7.75
N GLY A 80 -8.06 -4.30 -8.89
CA GLY A 80 -7.96 -2.97 -9.49
C GLY A 80 -9.31 -2.34 -9.84
N ASP A 81 -10.27 -3.13 -10.27
CA ASP A 81 -11.59 -2.69 -10.75
C ASP A 81 -12.70 -2.80 -9.69
N ASP A 82 -12.40 -3.36 -8.50
CA ASP A 82 -13.37 -3.46 -7.42
C ASP A 82 -13.88 -2.08 -6.96
N ASP A 83 -15.11 -2.05 -6.44
CA ASP A 83 -15.66 -0.84 -5.80
C ASP A 83 -14.98 -0.64 -4.44
N PRO A 84 -14.28 0.48 -4.19
CA PRO A 84 -13.64 0.74 -2.92
C PRO A 84 -14.60 0.81 -1.73
N LYS A 85 -15.90 0.96 -1.97
CA LYS A 85 -16.90 0.94 -0.91
C LYS A 85 -17.03 -0.42 -0.23
N LEU A 86 -16.71 -1.52 -0.93
CA LEU A 86 -16.76 -2.87 -0.37
C LEU A 86 -15.84 -3.06 0.85
N LEU A 87 -14.77 -2.27 0.94
CA LEU A 87 -13.86 -2.32 2.07
C LEU A 87 -14.21 -1.36 3.21
N LEU A 88 -15.07 -0.36 2.97
CA LEU A 88 -15.35 0.67 3.97
C LEU A 88 -15.95 0.11 5.25
N GLU A 89 -16.88 -0.82 5.15
CA GLU A 89 -17.52 -1.44 6.33
C GLU A 89 -16.49 -2.18 7.15
N ARG A 90 -15.65 -2.99 6.50
CA ARG A 90 -14.57 -3.75 7.18
C ARG A 90 -13.55 -2.81 7.83
N ILE A 91 -13.11 -1.78 7.11
CA ILE A 91 -12.15 -0.79 7.64
C ILE A 91 -12.76 0.00 8.81
N ASN A 92 -14.04 0.36 8.71
CA ASN A 92 -14.71 1.12 9.75
C ASN A 92 -15.05 0.30 10.99
N ALA A 93 -15.21 -1.03 10.84
CA ALA A 93 -15.45 -1.98 11.93
C ALA A 93 -14.16 -2.40 12.68
N LEU A 94 -12.99 -1.97 12.21
CA LEU A 94 -11.74 -2.27 12.91
C LEU A 94 -11.74 -1.70 14.32
N PRO A 95 -11.27 -2.48 15.32
CA PRO A 95 -11.10 -2.01 16.68
C PRO A 95 -10.29 -0.72 16.74
N PRO A 96 -10.53 0.16 17.73
CA PRO A 96 -9.68 1.33 17.96
C PRO A 96 -8.20 0.93 18.06
N ARG A 97 -7.32 1.77 17.50
CA ARG A 97 -5.85 1.55 17.48
C ARG A 97 -5.37 0.34 16.68
N SER A 98 -6.25 -0.32 15.90
CA SER A 98 -5.80 -1.35 14.96
C SER A 98 -4.76 -0.80 14.00
N GLU A 99 -3.76 -1.62 13.70
CA GLU A 99 -2.78 -1.36 12.65
C GLU A 99 -2.86 -2.48 11.61
N ILE A 100 -3.33 -2.15 10.41
CA ILE A 100 -3.45 -3.09 9.30
C ILE A 100 -2.85 -2.52 8.03
N ALA A 101 -2.27 -3.38 7.22
CA ALA A 101 -1.84 -3.05 5.87
C ALA A 101 -2.78 -3.69 4.84
N LEU A 102 -3.06 -2.98 3.75
CA LEU A 102 -3.83 -3.46 2.61
C LEU A 102 -2.93 -3.42 1.37
N VAL A 103 -2.61 -4.59 0.82
CA VAL A 103 -1.80 -4.73 -0.39
C VAL A 103 -2.73 -4.97 -1.58
N GLY A 104 -2.75 -4.03 -2.51
CA GLY A 104 -3.69 -4.06 -3.63
C GLY A 104 -3.15 -3.39 -4.89
N HIS A 105 -4.06 -2.86 -5.70
CA HIS A 105 -3.82 -2.42 -7.07
C HIS A 105 -4.41 -1.03 -7.33
N ASN A 106 -3.84 -0.32 -8.33
CA ASN A 106 -4.52 0.83 -8.94
C ASN A 106 -5.45 0.35 -10.06
N PRO A 107 -6.55 1.09 -10.32
CA PRO A 107 -6.93 2.37 -9.70
C PRO A 107 -7.66 2.26 -8.35
N HIS A 108 -7.92 1.05 -7.85
CA HIS A 108 -8.68 0.80 -6.63
C HIS A 108 -8.10 1.54 -5.41
N LEU A 109 -6.80 1.38 -5.12
CA LEU A 109 -6.15 2.03 -3.96
C LEU A 109 -6.24 3.56 -4.01
N THR A 110 -6.07 4.15 -5.20
CA THR A 110 -6.23 5.59 -5.40
C THR A 110 -7.65 6.05 -5.09
N ARG A 111 -8.67 5.30 -5.54
CA ARG A 111 -10.09 5.58 -5.26
C ARG A 111 -10.41 5.41 -3.78
N LEU A 112 -9.91 4.33 -3.15
CA LEU A 112 -10.10 4.05 -1.72
C LEU A 112 -9.48 5.14 -0.84
N ALA A 113 -8.22 5.50 -1.09
CA ALA A 113 -7.54 6.58 -0.37
C ALA A 113 -8.34 7.90 -0.48
N THR A 114 -8.80 8.22 -1.70
CA THR A 114 -9.56 9.45 -1.95
C THR A 114 -10.91 9.42 -1.22
N LEU A 115 -11.58 8.27 -1.19
CA LEU A 115 -12.85 8.11 -0.49
C LEU A 115 -12.67 8.27 1.04
N LEU A 116 -11.65 7.67 1.63
CA LEU A 116 -11.35 7.75 3.06
C LEU A 116 -11.01 9.19 3.49
N VAL A 117 -10.20 9.90 2.70
CA VAL A 117 -9.73 11.25 3.04
C VAL A 117 -10.74 12.34 2.68
N ARG A 118 -11.45 12.19 1.55
CA ARG A 118 -12.34 13.24 1.00
C ARG A 118 -13.83 12.92 1.05
N GLY A 119 -14.22 11.70 1.46
CA GLY A 119 -15.62 11.25 1.46
C GLY A 119 -16.21 11.01 0.06
N ARG A 120 -15.36 11.02 -0.98
CA ARG A 120 -15.70 10.76 -2.38
C ARG A 120 -14.51 10.14 -3.10
N SER A 121 -14.75 9.30 -4.11
CA SER A 121 -13.67 8.58 -4.80
C SER A 121 -12.99 9.37 -5.94
N LYS A 122 -13.50 10.55 -6.30
CA LYS A 122 -12.96 11.41 -7.38
C LYS A 122 -13.11 12.89 -7.00
N PRO A 123 -12.25 13.80 -7.52
CA PRO A 123 -11.00 13.49 -8.23
C PRO A 123 -9.95 12.90 -7.29
N ALA A 124 -9.05 12.07 -7.84
CA ALA A 124 -7.93 11.50 -7.10
C ALA A 124 -7.01 12.59 -6.53
N PHE A 125 -6.40 12.32 -5.36
CA PHE A 125 -5.44 13.24 -4.75
C PHE A 125 -4.02 12.63 -4.63
N VAL A 126 -3.90 11.33 -4.86
CA VAL A 126 -2.64 10.58 -4.76
C VAL A 126 -2.49 9.64 -5.95
N ASP A 127 -1.27 9.49 -6.45
CA ASP A 127 -0.90 8.50 -7.46
C ASP A 127 0.07 7.49 -6.86
N PHE A 128 -0.41 6.26 -6.68
CA PHE A 128 0.43 5.17 -6.19
C PHE A 128 1.29 4.63 -7.33
N LYS A 129 2.59 4.77 -7.24
CA LYS A 129 3.55 3.96 -8.01
C LYS A 129 3.67 2.57 -7.36
N LYS A 130 4.21 1.57 -8.07
CA LYS A 130 4.48 0.23 -7.50
C LYS A 130 5.35 0.36 -6.25
N GLY A 131 5.04 -0.39 -5.21
CA GLY A 131 5.72 -0.31 -3.93
C GLY A 131 5.44 0.95 -3.10
N SER A 132 4.55 1.87 -3.55
CA SER A 132 4.18 3.02 -2.71
C SER A 132 3.35 2.60 -1.50
N VAL A 133 3.58 3.28 -0.38
CA VAL A 133 2.86 3.09 0.88
C VAL A 133 2.26 4.41 1.33
N LEU A 134 0.96 4.43 1.65
CA LEU A 134 0.25 5.57 2.22
C LEU A 134 -0.29 5.19 3.60
N ALA A 135 0.11 5.91 4.63
CA ALA A 135 -0.40 5.76 5.98
C ALA A 135 -1.55 6.73 6.25
N LEU A 136 -2.65 6.17 6.72
CA LEU A 136 -3.86 6.92 7.08
C LEU A 136 -4.25 6.65 8.53
N GLU A 137 -4.68 7.67 9.21
CA GLU A 137 -5.20 7.60 10.57
C GLU A 137 -6.67 8.01 10.62
N LYS A 138 -7.49 7.19 11.29
CA LYS A 138 -8.91 7.52 11.51
C LYS A 138 -9.03 8.65 12.51
N THR A 139 -9.82 9.68 12.17
CA THR A 139 -10.13 10.78 13.06
C THR A 139 -11.50 10.61 13.72
N GLU A 140 -11.78 11.36 14.75
CA GLU A 140 -13.10 11.38 15.38
C GLU A 140 -14.15 12.12 14.52
N SER A 141 -13.70 12.90 13.55
CA SER A 141 -14.58 13.67 12.66
C SER A 141 -15.15 12.83 11.53
N ARG A 142 -16.27 13.28 10.98
CA ARG A 142 -16.95 12.64 9.85
C ARG A 142 -17.04 13.62 8.67
N HIS A 143 -17.22 13.06 7.49
CA HIS A 143 -17.48 13.85 6.28
C HIS A 143 -18.91 14.39 6.29
N LYS A 144 -19.07 15.71 6.21
CA LYS A 144 -20.39 16.40 6.30
C LYS A 144 -21.44 15.89 5.28
N ARG A 145 -21.02 15.42 4.10
CA ARG A 145 -21.94 15.00 3.03
C ARG A 145 -22.23 13.51 3.02
N SER A 146 -21.27 12.67 3.37
CA SER A 146 -21.38 11.20 3.26
C SER A 146 -21.53 10.51 4.60
N ASP A 147 -21.37 11.25 5.70
CA ASP A 147 -21.33 10.76 7.07
C ASP A 147 -20.32 9.62 7.32
N LEU A 148 -19.40 9.42 6.38
CA LEU A 148 -18.32 8.45 6.54
C LEU A 148 -17.27 8.96 7.53
N PRO A 149 -16.63 8.07 8.31
CA PRO A 149 -15.49 8.43 9.13
C PRO A 149 -14.40 9.09 8.26
N ARG A 150 -13.82 10.16 8.78
CA ARG A 150 -12.76 10.87 8.08
C ARG A 150 -11.40 10.30 8.47
N TRP A 151 -10.53 10.20 7.47
CA TRP A 151 -9.14 9.76 7.63
C TRP A 151 -8.19 10.87 7.25
N THR A 152 -7.05 10.95 7.94
CA THR A 152 -6.00 11.94 7.68
C THR A 152 -4.76 11.23 7.19
N VAL A 153 -4.07 11.83 6.21
CA VAL A 153 -2.77 11.34 5.73
C VAL A 153 -1.73 11.62 6.81
N ARG A 154 -1.02 10.58 7.24
CA ARG A 154 0.13 10.71 8.15
C ARG A 154 1.40 10.87 7.34
N TRP A 155 1.59 10.03 6.34
CA TRP A 155 2.72 10.12 5.40
C TRP A 155 2.43 9.31 4.13
N PHE A 156 3.21 9.60 3.08
CA PHE A 156 3.21 8.86 1.82
C PHE A 156 4.66 8.62 1.40
N LEU A 157 5.01 7.36 1.12
CA LEU A 157 6.33 6.92 0.70
C LEU A 157 6.25 6.20 -0.65
N PRO A 158 6.70 6.81 -1.75
CA PRO A 158 6.97 6.11 -2.99
C PRO A 158 8.27 5.30 -2.88
N ALA A 159 8.25 3.99 -3.23
CA ALA A 159 9.44 3.14 -3.14
C ALA A 159 10.65 3.67 -3.94
N GLN A 160 10.40 4.45 -4.99
CA GLN A 160 11.47 5.06 -5.79
C GLN A 160 12.40 5.98 -4.97
N LEU A 161 11.89 6.58 -3.89
CA LEU A 161 12.68 7.42 -2.99
C LEU A 161 13.71 6.64 -2.17
N LEU A 162 13.53 5.33 -2.06
CA LEU A 162 14.44 4.43 -1.34
C LEU A 162 15.59 3.90 -2.20
N LYS A 163 15.52 4.11 -3.52
CA LYS A 163 16.60 3.69 -4.44
C LYS A 163 17.85 4.54 -4.17
N PRO A 164 19.04 3.92 -4.10
CA PRO A 164 20.28 4.69 -4.05
C PRO A 164 20.30 5.70 -5.22
N ARG A 165 20.64 6.94 -4.94
CA ARG A 165 20.94 7.89 -6.01
C ARG A 165 22.11 7.34 -6.81
N GLN A 166 21.94 7.15 -8.12
CA GLN A 166 23.09 6.93 -8.99
C GLN A 166 23.97 8.17 -8.83
N ALA A 167 25.23 7.96 -8.43
CA ALA A 167 26.19 9.03 -8.43
C ALA A 167 26.25 9.59 -9.86
N THR A 168 25.86 10.84 -10.04
CA THR A 168 26.13 11.56 -11.29
C THR A 168 27.63 11.54 -11.49
N ALA A 169 28.09 10.92 -12.57
CA ALA A 169 29.50 11.01 -12.95
C ALA A 169 29.87 12.50 -12.99
N PRO A 170 31.03 12.88 -12.44
CA PRO A 170 31.48 14.27 -12.53
C PRO A 170 31.51 14.70 -14.01
N ALA A 171 30.95 15.87 -14.30
CA ALA A 171 31.05 16.46 -15.62
C ALA A 171 32.53 16.47 -16.02
N GLN A 172 32.88 15.81 -17.11
CA GLN A 172 34.20 15.96 -17.70
C GLN A 172 34.31 17.41 -18.16
N GLU A 173 35.06 18.20 -17.40
CA GLU A 173 35.49 19.52 -17.83
C GLU A 173 36.33 19.34 -19.09
N ALA A 174 35.88 19.89 -20.20
CA ALA A 174 36.57 19.98 -21.47
C ALA A 174 37.40 21.25 -21.51
#